data_ef4f40744c7f318389bd4f45c6c2bdfb
#
_entry.id   ef4f40744c7f318389bd4f45c6c2bdfb
#
_cell.length_a   1.000
_cell.length_b   1.000
_cell.length_c   1.000
_cell.angle_alpha   90.00
_cell.angle_beta   90.00
_cell.angle_gamma   90.00
#
_symmetry.space_group_name_H-M   'P 1'
#
loop_
_entity.id
_entity.type
_entity.pdbx_description
1 polymer ?
#
loop_
_entity_poly.entity_id
_entity_poly.type
_entity_poly.pdbx_seq_one_letter_code
_entity_poly.pdbx_strand_id
1 'polypeptide(L)'
;VKLHHRVDGPSGAPLLVLGPSLGTTTEVWRPQLAELTSSWRVLRYDLPGHGGSAPATGFTIDDLAAAVLGLVEDERFAIGGISLGGAVATTVALRVPGRVRGLVLCCTSARFGEPGPWRERAELVRAEGVAALAPALEGRWFTPGFDGRWVLEGLREVDAPSYAACCEALAVFDVTGRLGEVAAPALVIAGAEDPATPLDQALTLADGIPGASLTVVPRAAHLAGVERPGAVTTAIARHLRDGGREAGTRTRREVLGDAHVDRAIAATTGFTRDFQDFITRYAWDEIWNRPGLDRRTRSCVALTALVARGHLEELAMHVRAALRNGLTPDEIKEVLLQTAVYCGVPAANAAFAVARRTLDDLGPEGP
;
A
#
# COMPACT_ATOMS: atom_id res chain seq x y z
N VAL A 1 6.56 15.62 -15.12
CA VAL A 1 6.10 14.49 -15.97
C VAL A 1 4.59 14.31 -15.78
N LYS A 2 3.82 14.18 -16.88
CA LYS A 2 2.39 13.89 -16.83
C LYS A 2 2.15 12.45 -17.27
N LEU A 3 1.56 11.64 -16.40
CA LEU A 3 1.32 10.23 -16.66
C LEU A 3 -0.14 9.98 -17.07
N HIS A 4 -0.35 9.23 -18.14
CA HIS A 4 -1.65 8.62 -18.41
C HIS A 4 -1.93 7.53 -17.40
N HIS A 5 -3.19 7.40 -16.99
CA HIS A 5 -3.61 6.35 -16.06
C HIS A 5 -5.02 5.86 -16.36
N ARG A 6 -5.32 4.69 -15.87
CA ARG A 6 -6.65 4.06 -15.87
C ARG A 6 -7.03 3.67 -14.46
N VAL A 7 -8.30 3.77 -14.14
CA VAL A 7 -8.84 3.39 -12.83
C VAL A 7 -9.96 2.38 -13.05
N ASP A 8 -9.83 1.23 -12.40
CA ASP A 8 -10.79 0.14 -12.45
C ASP A 8 -11.27 -0.22 -11.04
N GLY A 9 -12.48 -0.77 -10.91
CA GLY A 9 -13.04 -1.19 -9.63
C GLY A 9 -13.96 -0.14 -8.97
N PRO A 10 -14.53 -0.45 -7.79
CA PRO A 10 -15.51 0.40 -7.12
C PRO A 10 -14.91 1.72 -6.64
N SER A 11 -15.60 2.85 -6.86
CA SER A 11 -15.13 4.20 -6.49
C SER A 11 -14.92 4.38 -4.98
N GLY A 12 -15.68 3.67 -4.14
CA GLY A 12 -15.54 3.71 -2.68
C GLY A 12 -14.54 2.72 -2.09
N ALA A 13 -13.91 1.88 -2.92
CA ALA A 13 -12.91 0.93 -2.45
C ALA A 13 -11.56 1.61 -2.19
N PRO A 14 -10.71 1.04 -1.29
CA PRO A 14 -9.36 1.56 -1.05
C PRO A 14 -8.52 1.54 -2.32
N LEU A 15 -7.63 2.54 -2.46
CA LEU A 15 -6.82 2.72 -3.66
C LEU A 15 -5.59 1.80 -3.66
N LEU A 16 -5.37 1.14 -4.79
CA LEU A 16 -4.15 0.41 -5.14
C LEU A 16 -3.54 1.01 -6.41
N VAL A 17 -2.32 1.51 -6.34
CA VAL A 17 -1.58 2.06 -7.47
C VAL A 17 -0.61 1.02 -8.00
N LEU A 18 -0.62 0.75 -9.32
CA LEU A 18 0.22 -0.27 -9.94
C LEU A 18 1.06 0.31 -11.09
N GLY A 19 2.38 0.19 -10.96
CA GLY A 19 3.36 0.63 -11.93
C GLY A 19 3.84 -0.49 -12.85
N PRO A 20 4.04 -0.21 -14.17
CA PRO A 20 4.46 -1.21 -15.13
C PRO A 20 5.98 -1.43 -15.13
N SER A 21 6.44 -2.51 -15.78
CA SER A 21 7.84 -2.69 -16.14
C SER A 21 8.22 -1.76 -17.30
N LEU A 22 9.50 -1.41 -17.41
CA LEU A 22 10.04 -0.67 -18.55
C LEU A 22 9.73 -1.41 -19.87
N GLY A 23 9.19 -0.70 -20.84
CA GLY A 23 8.76 -1.26 -22.13
C GLY A 23 7.37 -1.86 -22.14
N THR A 24 6.64 -1.82 -21.01
CA THR A 24 5.25 -2.28 -20.92
C THR A 24 4.30 -1.13 -20.59
N THR A 25 3.01 -1.38 -20.67
CA THR A 25 1.94 -0.41 -20.39
C THR A 25 1.08 -0.87 -19.22
N THR A 26 0.03 -0.11 -18.91
CA THR A 26 -1.01 -0.50 -17.93
C THR A 26 -1.54 -1.91 -18.17
N GLU A 27 -1.45 -2.44 -19.38
CA GLU A 27 -1.96 -3.78 -19.75
C GLU A 27 -1.17 -4.93 -19.12
N VAL A 28 0.08 -4.73 -18.70
CA VAL A 28 0.86 -5.77 -18.01
C VAL A 28 0.20 -6.27 -16.72
N TRP A 29 -0.66 -5.44 -16.13
CA TRP A 29 -1.44 -5.77 -14.93
C TRP A 29 -2.86 -6.30 -15.25
N ARG A 30 -3.25 -6.40 -16.52
CA ARG A 30 -4.57 -6.90 -16.91
C ARG A 30 -4.92 -8.26 -16.30
N PRO A 31 -3.99 -9.24 -16.22
CA PRO A 31 -4.29 -10.55 -15.65
C PRO A 31 -4.70 -10.53 -14.17
N GLN A 32 -4.35 -9.48 -13.41
CA GLN A 32 -4.65 -9.34 -11.99
C GLN A 32 -5.98 -8.61 -11.72
N LEU A 33 -6.52 -7.89 -12.70
CA LEU A 33 -7.63 -6.96 -12.48
C LEU A 33 -8.90 -7.64 -11.98
N ALA A 34 -9.28 -8.79 -12.55
CA ALA A 34 -10.54 -9.45 -12.21
C ALA A 34 -10.68 -9.72 -10.71
N GLU A 35 -9.59 -10.11 -10.05
CA GLU A 35 -9.58 -10.39 -8.61
C GLU A 35 -9.36 -9.09 -7.81
N LEU A 36 -8.37 -8.27 -8.18
CA LEU A 36 -8.03 -7.08 -7.40
C LEU A 36 -9.17 -6.05 -7.38
N THR A 37 -9.87 -5.86 -8.49
CA THR A 37 -10.98 -4.90 -8.56
C THR A 37 -12.23 -5.33 -7.79
N SER A 38 -12.29 -6.56 -7.30
CA SER A 38 -13.36 -6.98 -6.40
C SER A 38 -13.32 -6.27 -5.04
N SER A 39 -12.14 -5.79 -4.63
CA SER A 39 -11.91 -5.20 -3.31
C SER A 39 -11.12 -3.90 -3.33
N TRP A 40 -10.55 -3.53 -4.47
CA TRP A 40 -9.68 -2.37 -4.63
C TRP A 40 -10.12 -1.49 -5.80
N ARG A 41 -9.96 -0.19 -5.63
CA ARG A 41 -9.92 0.76 -6.73
C ARG A 41 -8.50 0.78 -7.27
N VAL A 42 -8.27 0.17 -8.43
CA VAL A 42 -6.95 -0.07 -9.01
C VAL A 42 -6.61 1.03 -10.01
N LEU A 43 -5.65 1.88 -9.68
CA LEU A 43 -5.05 2.86 -10.57
C LEU A 43 -3.80 2.27 -11.19
N ARG A 44 -3.76 2.17 -12.51
CA ARG A 44 -2.59 1.75 -13.30
C ARG A 44 -2.13 2.92 -14.13
N TYR A 45 -0.83 3.18 -14.17
CA TYR A 45 -0.27 4.28 -14.97
C TYR A 45 0.70 3.77 -16.03
N ASP A 46 0.86 4.55 -17.10
CA ASP A 46 1.87 4.34 -18.13
C ASP A 46 3.10 5.22 -17.86
N LEU A 47 4.31 4.69 -18.12
CA LEU A 47 5.56 5.45 -18.05
C LEU A 47 5.61 6.51 -19.17
N PRO A 48 6.45 7.56 -19.05
CA PRO A 48 6.64 8.53 -20.14
C PRO A 48 6.93 7.86 -21.47
N GLY A 49 6.23 8.27 -22.53
CA GLY A 49 6.36 7.70 -23.86
C GLY A 49 5.89 6.26 -24.04
N HIS A 50 5.18 5.70 -23.04
CA HIS A 50 4.55 4.40 -23.10
C HIS A 50 3.02 4.55 -23.10
N GLY A 51 2.34 3.70 -23.84
CA GLY A 51 0.87 3.68 -23.88
C GLY A 51 0.27 5.05 -24.15
N GLY A 52 -0.54 5.56 -23.20
CA GLY A 52 -1.19 6.87 -23.32
C GLY A 52 -0.38 8.05 -22.75
N SER A 53 0.79 7.83 -22.17
CA SER A 53 1.64 8.89 -21.59
C SER A 53 2.42 9.65 -22.68
N ALA A 54 2.41 10.97 -22.60
CA ALA A 54 3.22 11.81 -23.50
C ALA A 54 4.72 11.51 -23.33
N PRO A 55 5.52 11.64 -24.42
CA PRO A 55 6.97 11.54 -24.36
C PRO A 55 7.59 12.54 -23.38
N ALA A 56 8.62 12.11 -22.66
CA ALA A 56 9.44 12.97 -21.81
C ALA A 56 10.85 12.39 -21.63
N THR A 57 11.82 13.27 -21.39
CA THR A 57 13.23 12.92 -21.14
C THR A 57 13.79 13.72 -19.97
N GLY A 58 14.97 13.36 -19.47
CA GLY A 58 15.67 14.11 -18.43
C GLY A 58 15.00 14.04 -17.05
N PHE A 59 14.33 12.95 -16.74
CA PHE A 59 13.69 12.69 -15.45
C PHE A 59 14.44 11.60 -14.67
N THR A 60 14.23 11.59 -13.37
CA THR A 60 14.72 10.59 -12.42
C THR A 60 13.59 9.68 -11.93
N ILE A 61 13.91 8.62 -11.20
CA ILE A 61 12.90 7.81 -10.49
C ILE A 61 12.14 8.65 -9.45
N ASP A 62 12.80 9.63 -8.82
CA ASP A 62 12.16 10.58 -7.91
C ASP A 62 11.11 11.48 -8.60
N ASP A 63 11.37 11.91 -9.83
CA ASP A 63 10.40 12.69 -10.64
C ASP A 63 9.20 11.83 -11.04
N LEU A 64 9.41 10.55 -11.36
CA LEU A 64 8.34 9.59 -11.61
C LEU A 64 7.51 9.35 -10.34
N ALA A 65 8.15 9.19 -9.19
CA ALA A 65 7.45 9.04 -7.92
C ALA A 65 6.61 10.29 -7.58
N ALA A 66 7.13 11.50 -7.83
CA ALA A 66 6.39 12.73 -7.68
C ALA A 66 5.18 12.81 -8.64
N ALA A 67 5.35 12.38 -9.89
CA ALA A 67 4.27 12.34 -10.86
C ALA A 67 3.16 11.34 -10.46
N VAL A 68 3.53 10.16 -9.93
CA VAL A 68 2.57 9.18 -9.39
C VAL A 68 1.82 9.75 -8.18
N LEU A 69 2.51 10.43 -7.26
CA LEU A 69 1.87 11.09 -6.12
C LEU A 69 0.88 12.18 -6.55
N GLY A 70 1.12 12.83 -7.69
CA GLY A 70 0.18 13.79 -8.29
C GLY A 70 -1.10 13.16 -8.87
N LEU A 71 -1.16 11.83 -9.02
CA LEU A 71 -2.36 11.09 -9.42
C LEU A 71 -3.22 10.67 -8.23
N VAL A 72 -2.68 10.77 -7.02
CA VAL A 72 -3.31 10.29 -5.79
C VAL A 72 -3.68 11.48 -4.93
N GLU A 73 -4.97 11.62 -4.63
CA GLU A 73 -5.49 12.61 -3.67
C GLU A 73 -4.90 12.36 -2.26
N ASP A 74 -5.28 13.15 -1.25
CA ASP A 74 -4.75 13.05 0.12
C ASP A 74 -5.20 11.79 0.90
N GLU A 75 -5.44 10.68 0.21
CA GLU A 75 -5.83 9.41 0.80
C GLU A 75 -4.62 8.50 1.12
N ARG A 76 -4.83 7.54 2.02
CA ARG A 76 -3.90 6.43 2.20
C ARG A 76 -4.16 5.39 1.11
N PHE A 77 -3.09 4.85 0.53
CA PHE A 77 -3.17 3.91 -0.59
C PHE A 77 -2.16 2.78 -0.45
N ALA A 78 -2.41 1.67 -1.14
CA ALA A 78 -1.39 0.66 -1.42
C ALA A 78 -0.72 0.98 -2.76
N ILE A 79 0.55 0.62 -2.90
CA ILE A 79 1.29 0.80 -4.14
C ILE A 79 2.12 -0.42 -4.46
N GLY A 80 2.21 -0.75 -5.73
CA GLY A 80 3.09 -1.80 -6.20
C GLY A 80 3.60 -1.53 -7.61
N GLY A 81 4.58 -2.32 -8.03
CA GLY A 81 5.11 -2.21 -9.38
C GLY A 81 5.99 -3.37 -9.76
N ILE A 82 6.13 -3.53 -11.08
CA ILE A 82 7.05 -4.49 -11.67
C ILE A 82 8.31 -3.74 -12.09
N SER A 83 9.48 -4.25 -11.73
CA SER A 83 10.77 -3.72 -12.22
C SER A 83 10.90 -2.22 -11.96
N LEU A 84 11.01 -1.36 -12.99
CA LEU A 84 11.02 0.10 -12.85
C LEU A 84 9.82 0.61 -12.05
N GLY A 85 8.63 0.05 -12.27
CA GLY A 85 7.45 0.39 -11.46
C GLY A 85 7.63 0.07 -9.98
N GLY A 86 8.40 -0.96 -9.64
CA GLY A 86 8.80 -1.29 -8.27
C GLY A 86 9.78 -0.27 -7.67
N ALA A 87 10.74 0.21 -8.47
CA ALA A 87 11.63 1.31 -8.06
C ALA A 87 10.84 2.58 -7.71
N VAL A 88 9.87 2.94 -8.58
CA VAL A 88 8.96 4.07 -8.32
C VAL A 88 8.14 3.83 -7.05
N ALA A 89 7.59 2.63 -6.86
CA ALA A 89 6.80 2.29 -5.68
C ALA A 89 7.62 2.38 -4.38
N THR A 90 8.88 1.90 -4.41
CA THR A 90 9.80 2.01 -3.27
C THR A 90 10.10 3.48 -2.95
N THR A 91 10.37 4.30 -3.97
CA THR A 91 10.62 5.74 -3.80
C THR A 91 9.41 6.46 -3.23
N VAL A 92 8.20 6.13 -3.69
CA VAL A 92 6.94 6.67 -3.11
C VAL A 92 6.81 6.29 -1.63
N ALA A 93 7.09 5.02 -1.28
CA ALA A 93 7.00 4.57 0.10
C ALA A 93 8.00 5.30 1.02
N LEU A 94 9.19 5.61 0.53
CA LEU A 94 10.21 6.40 1.24
C LEU A 94 9.84 7.89 1.36
N ARG A 95 9.13 8.46 0.41
CA ARG A 95 8.74 9.89 0.41
C ARG A 95 7.53 10.19 1.29
N VAL A 96 6.57 9.28 1.34
CA VAL A 96 5.30 9.47 2.07
C VAL A 96 4.94 8.25 2.93
N PRO A 97 5.80 7.86 3.89
CA PRO A 97 5.65 6.62 4.65
C PRO A 97 4.30 6.51 5.38
N GLY A 98 3.74 7.65 5.85
CA GLY A 98 2.44 7.68 6.54
C GLY A 98 1.24 7.46 5.62
N ARG A 99 1.40 7.57 4.30
CA ARG A 99 0.32 7.39 3.32
C ARG A 99 0.29 6.01 2.68
N VAL A 100 1.42 5.29 2.65
CA VAL A 100 1.49 3.95 2.05
C VAL A 100 1.06 2.90 3.06
N ARG A 101 -0.06 2.23 2.79
CA ARG A 101 -0.64 1.18 3.66
C ARG A 101 -0.15 -0.23 3.33
N GLY A 102 0.47 -0.41 2.18
CA GLY A 102 1.04 -1.68 1.72
C GLY A 102 1.88 -1.47 0.47
N LEU A 103 2.99 -2.16 0.38
CA LEU A 103 3.96 -2.09 -0.71
C LEU A 103 4.09 -3.46 -1.38
N VAL A 104 4.03 -3.49 -2.72
CA VAL A 104 4.22 -4.72 -3.52
C VAL A 104 5.35 -4.50 -4.53
N LEU A 105 6.43 -5.23 -4.36
CA LEU A 105 7.65 -5.17 -5.16
C LEU A 105 7.78 -6.44 -6.00
N CYS A 106 7.37 -6.39 -7.25
CA CYS A 106 7.34 -7.55 -8.13
C CYS A 106 8.51 -7.50 -9.12
N CYS A 107 9.37 -8.52 -9.13
CA CYS A 107 10.50 -8.63 -10.06
C CYS A 107 11.25 -7.29 -10.21
N THR A 108 11.75 -6.76 -9.10
CA THR A 108 12.37 -5.44 -9.01
C THR A 108 13.61 -5.48 -8.12
N SER A 109 14.28 -4.34 -7.95
CA SER A 109 15.52 -4.24 -7.19
C SER A 109 15.65 -2.91 -6.47
N ALA A 110 16.47 -2.89 -5.41
CA ALA A 110 16.93 -1.65 -4.77
C ALA A 110 17.98 -0.90 -5.61
N ARG A 111 18.69 -1.62 -6.49
CA ARG A 111 19.69 -1.11 -7.45
C ARG A 111 19.73 -2.04 -8.65
N PHE A 112 19.66 -1.51 -9.86
CA PHE A 112 19.55 -2.31 -11.09
C PHE A 112 20.91 -2.62 -11.74
N GLY A 113 21.87 -3.06 -10.95
CA GLY A 113 23.20 -3.41 -11.40
C GLY A 113 24.08 -2.18 -11.72
N GLU A 114 25.04 -2.34 -12.64
CA GLU A 114 25.96 -1.29 -13.02
C GLU A 114 25.36 -0.32 -14.05
N PRO A 115 25.76 0.97 -14.04
CA PRO A 115 25.22 1.99 -14.96
C PRO A 115 25.55 1.76 -16.44
N GLY A 116 26.67 1.10 -16.75
CA GLY A 116 27.18 0.90 -18.12
C GLY A 116 26.14 0.25 -19.04
N PRO A 117 25.67 -0.98 -18.73
CA PRO A 117 24.67 -1.69 -19.56
C PRO A 117 23.38 -0.91 -19.80
N TRP A 118 22.95 -0.09 -18.86
CA TRP A 118 21.77 0.76 -19.02
C TRP A 118 21.98 1.90 -20.00
N ARG A 119 23.19 2.51 -19.98
CA ARG A 119 23.57 3.56 -20.92
C ARG A 119 23.72 2.99 -22.34
N GLU A 120 24.39 1.84 -22.50
CA GLU A 120 24.50 1.13 -23.78
C GLU A 120 23.09 0.80 -24.35
N ARG A 121 22.17 0.34 -23.50
CA ARG A 121 20.79 0.10 -23.92
C ARG A 121 20.09 1.40 -24.35
N ALA A 122 20.31 2.50 -23.66
CA ALA A 122 19.76 3.80 -24.03
C ALA A 122 20.28 4.28 -25.39
N GLU A 123 21.58 4.10 -25.67
CA GLU A 123 22.20 4.43 -26.96
C GLU A 123 21.64 3.55 -28.09
N LEU A 124 21.57 2.23 -27.87
CA LEU A 124 21.00 1.29 -28.83
C LEU A 124 19.56 1.67 -29.20
N VAL A 125 18.71 1.95 -28.22
CA VAL A 125 17.31 2.31 -28.45
C VAL A 125 17.19 3.64 -29.22
N ARG A 126 18.05 4.62 -28.94
CA ARG A 126 18.06 5.87 -29.71
C ARG A 126 18.48 5.67 -31.17
N ALA A 127 19.37 4.71 -31.41
CA ALA A 127 19.85 4.41 -32.76
C ALA A 127 18.89 3.53 -33.57
N GLU A 128 18.30 2.50 -32.97
CA GLU A 128 17.59 1.42 -33.66
C GLU A 128 16.09 1.33 -33.27
N GLY A 129 15.65 2.10 -32.30
CA GLY A 129 14.28 2.02 -31.72
C GLY A 129 14.11 0.89 -30.71
N VAL A 130 13.00 0.96 -29.96
CA VAL A 130 12.73 0.02 -28.85
C VAL A 130 12.46 -1.40 -29.36
N ALA A 131 11.90 -1.55 -30.53
CA ALA A 131 11.61 -2.84 -31.15
C ALA A 131 12.85 -3.72 -31.37
N ALA A 132 14.04 -3.12 -31.52
CA ALA A 132 15.30 -3.85 -31.63
C ALA A 132 15.62 -4.70 -30.38
N LEU A 133 15.06 -4.35 -29.24
CA LEU A 133 15.23 -5.10 -27.98
C LEU A 133 14.36 -6.36 -27.89
N ALA A 134 13.34 -6.51 -28.74
CA ALA A 134 12.33 -7.56 -28.57
C ALA A 134 12.91 -8.98 -28.41
N PRO A 135 13.91 -9.44 -29.25
CA PRO A 135 14.49 -10.78 -29.10
C PRO A 135 15.19 -10.98 -27.73
N ALA A 136 15.91 -9.95 -27.26
CA ALA A 136 16.61 -10.01 -25.98
C ALA A 136 15.65 -9.92 -24.79
N LEU A 137 14.55 -9.19 -24.93
CA LEU A 137 13.53 -9.05 -23.89
C LEU A 137 12.65 -10.30 -23.77
N GLU A 138 12.37 -11.00 -24.86
CA GLU A 138 11.60 -12.26 -24.83
C GLU A 138 12.25 -13.25 -23.86
N GLY A 139 13.54 -13.53 -24.00
CA GLY A 139 14.27 -14.44 -23.14
C GLY A 139 14.53 -13.91 -21.70
N ARG A 140 14.29 -12.63 -21.47
CA ARG A 140 14.38 -12.04 -20.12
C ARG A 140 13.03 -11.97 -19.42
N TRP A 141 11.97 -11.68 -20.16
CA TRP A 141 10.65 -11.47 -19.61
C TRP A 141 9.90 -12.77 -19.33
N PHE A 142 10.18 -13.80 -20.13
CA PHE A 142 9.43 -15.05 -20.11
C PHE A 142 10.32 -16.27 -20.06
N THR A 143 9.82 -17.32 -19.44
CA THR A 143 10.43 -18.65 -19.48
C THR A 143 10.27 -19.27 -20.87
N PRO A 144 11.18 -20.18 -21.28
CA PRO A 144 11.09 -20.84 -22.57
C PRO A 144 9.72 -21.49 -22.84
N GLY A 145 9.14 -21.18 -23.99
CA GLY A 145 7.85 -21.73 -24.43
C GLY A 145 6.61 -20.97 -23.94
N PHE A 146 6.76 -19.90 -23.19
CA PHE A 146 5.63 -19.03 -22.86
C PHE A 146 5.30 -18.09 -24.03
N ASP A 147 4.01 -17.97 -24.38
CA ASP A 147 3.55 -17.04 -25.42
C ASP A 147 3.30 -15.65 -24.85
N GLY A 148 4.34 -14.82 -24.83
CA GLY A 148 4.32 -13.41 -24.39
C GLY A 148 4.21 -12.38 -25.52
N ARG A 149 3.89 -12.79 -26.77
CA ARG A 149 3.90 -11.93 -27.97
C ARG A 149 3.09 -10.65 -27.80
N TRP A 150 1.93 -10.72 -27.17
CA TRP A 150 1.07 -9.55 -26.95
C TRP A 150 1.73 -8.44 -26.12
N VAL A 151 2.67 -8.79 -25.22
CA VAL A 151 3.47 -7.80 -24.48
C VAL A 151 4.58 -7.22 -25.36
N LEU A 152 5.28 -8.10 -26.10
CA LEU A 152 6.39 -7.70 -26.97
C LEU A 152 5.95 -6.82 -28.13
N GLU A 153 4.75 -7.03 -28.66
CA GLU A 153 4.17 -6.21 -29.72
C GLU A 153 4.03 -4.74 -29.30
N GLY A 154 3.71 -4.49 -28.02
CA GLY A 154 3.62 -3.14 -27.46
C GLY A 154 4.92 -2.33 -27.49
N LEU A 155 6.08 -2.99 -27.59
CA LEU A 155 7.39 -2.31 -27.69
C LEU A 155 7.51 -1.41 -28.94
N ARG A 156 6.79 -1.71 -30.01
CA ARG A 156 6.85 -0.95 -31.27
C ARG A 156 6.25 0.45 -31.13
N GLU A 157 5.37 0.64 -30.16
CA GLU A 157 4.67 1.90 -29.95
C GLU A 157 5.34 2.76 -28.85
N VAL A 158 6.40 2.25 -28.24
CA VAL A 158 7.12 2.96 -27.18
C VAL A 158 8.05 4.00 -27.80
N ASP A 159 7.96 5.25 -27.30
CA ASP A 159 8.84 6.34 -27.72
C ASP A 159 10.30 6.07 -27.31
N ALA A 160 11.19 6.00 -28.28
CA ALA A 160 12.57 5.60 -28.05
C ALA A 160 13.36 6.57 -27.16
N PRO A 161 13.27 7.90 -27.31
CA PRO A 161 13.87 8.85 -26.39
C PRO A 161 13.41 8.69 -24.94
N SER A 162 12.11 8.45 -24.72
CA SER A 162 11.53 8.27 -23.37
C SER A 162 11.96 6.94 -22.75
N TYR A 163 12.03 5.86 -23.54
CA TYR A 163 12.59 4.58 -23.08
C TYR A 163 14.05 4.73 -22.65
N ALA A 164 14.85 5.42 -23.46
CA ALA A 164 16.25 5.70 -23.13
C ALA A 164 16.39 6.51 -21.84
N ALA A 165 15.54 7.51 -21.64
CA ALA A 165 15.51 8.28 -20.38
C ALA A 165 15.15 7.40 -19.17
N CYS A 166 14.25 6.44 -19.31
CA CYS A 166 13.98 5.43 -18.27
C CYS A 166 15.23 4.59 -17.97
N CYS A 167 15.99 4.17 -19.00
CA CYS A 167 17.26 3.45 -18.80
C CYS A 167 18.27 4.31 -18.00
N GLU A 168 18.40 5.59 -18.36
CA GLU A 168 19.28 6.53 -17.67
C GLU A 168 18.86 6.76 -16.20
N ALA A 169 17.56 6.83 -15.92
CA ALA A 169 17.04 6.92 -14.57
C ALA A 169 17.34 5.66 -13.73
N LEU A 170 17.24 4.47 -14.34
CA LEU A 170 17.62 3.20 -13.70
C LEU A 170 19.13 3.07 -13.46
N ALA A 171 19.95 3.61 -14.38
CA ALA A 171 21.41 3.57 -14.29
C ALA A 171 21.97 4.21 -13.02
N VAL A 172 21.25 5.15 -12.44
CA VAL A 172 21.68 5.89 -11.24
C VAL A 172 20.82 5.61 -10.00
N PHE A 173 19.80 4.74 -10.15
CA PHE A 173 18.91 4.42 -9.06
C PHE A 173 19.58 3.48 -8.04
N ASP A 174 19.65 3.91 -6.80
CA ASP A 174 20.10 3.11 -5.67
C ASP A 174 19.43 3.58 -4.38
N VAL A 175 18.63 2.71 -3.77
CA VAL A 175 17.97 2.93 -2.47
C VAL A 175 18.37 1.87 -1.45
N THR A 176 19.43 1.10 -1.73
CA THR A 176 19.88 -0.01 -0.87
C THR A 176 20.12 0.46 0.58
N GLY A 177 20.77 1.62 0.77
CA GLY A 177 21.03 2.17 2.09
C GLY A 177 19.81 2.75 2.81
N ARG A 178 18.64 2.80 2.14
CA ARG A 178 17.42 3.41 2.65
C ARG A 178 16.27 2.41 2.86
N LEU A 179 16.47 1.14 2.57
CA LEU A 179 15.41 0.11 2.69
C LEU A 179 14.87 0.02 4.12
N GLY A 180 15.69 0.23 5.13
CA GLY A 180 15.28 0.27 6.54
C GLY A 180 14.33 1.42 6.92
N GLU A 181 14.18 2.44 6.05
CA GLU A 181 13.24 3.56 6.25
C GLU A 181 11.81 3.23 5.76
N VAL A 182 11.62 2.12 5.04
CA VAL A 182 10.30 1.71 4.53
C VAL A 182 9.43 1.27 5.70
N ALA A 183 8.41 2.05 6.00
CA ALA A 183 7.49 1.80 7.13
C ALA A 183 6.27 0.96 6.75
N ALA A 184 5.95 0.87 5.46
CA ALA A 184 4.80 0.12 4.97
C ALA A 184 5.06 -1.40 5.03
N PRO A 185 4.07 -2.23 5.40
CA PRO A 185 4.16 -3.66 5.17
C PRO A 185 4.51 -3.94 3.71
N ALA A 186 5.53 -4.76 3.46
CA ALA A 186 6.05 -5.00 2.13
C ALA A 186 5.98 -6.47 1.72
N LEU A 187 5.58 -6.72 0.48
CA LEU A 187 5.66 -8.00 -0.21
C LEU A 187 6.63 -7.89 -1.36
N VAL A 188 7.66 -8.71 -1.34
CA VAL A 188 8.58 -8.92 -2.47
C VAL A 188 8.14 -10.17 -3.22
N ILE A 189 7.98 -10.05 -4.53
CA ILE A 189 7.65 -11.17 -5.43
C ILE A 189 8.79 -11.32 -6.44
N ALA A 190 9.37 -12.51 -6.52
CA ALA A 190 10.41 -12.86 -7.49
C ALA A 190 9.97 -13.98 -8.40
N GLY A 191 10.27 -13.90 -9.69
CA GLY A 191 10.26 -15.06 -10.58
C GLY A 191 11.47 -15.95 -10.28
N ALA A 192 11.27 -17.25 -10.13
CA ALA A 192 12.37 -18.17 -9.83
C ALA A 192 13.43 -18.23 -10.95
N GLU A 193 13.04 -17.89 -12.18
CA GLU A 193 13.85 -17.93 -13.38
C GLU A 193 14.08 -16.52 -13.97
N ASP A 194 13.94 -15.47 -13.14
CA ASP A 194 14.11 -14.07 -13.59
C ASP A 194 15.60 -13.71 -13.78
N PRO A 195 16.08 -13.53 -15.01
CA PRO A 195 17.47 -13.13 -15.26
C PRO A 195 17.68 -11.61 -15.24
N ALA A 196 16.61 -10.82 -15.20
CA ALA A 196 16.69 -9.36 -15.20
C ALA A 196 16.83 -8.79 -13.79
N THR A 197 16.09 -9.36 -12.82
CA THR A 197 16.22 -9.08 -11.39
C THR A 197 16.27 -10.42 -10.62
N PRO A 198 17.43 -11.06 -10.62
CA PRO A 198 17.62 -12.37 -10.02
C PRO A 198 17.25 -12.41 -8.52
N LEU A 199 17.10 -13.62 -7.99
CA LEU A 199 16.59 -13.85 -6.63
C LEU A 199 17.40 -13.14 -5.53
N ASP A 200 18.70 -12.97 -5.70
CA ASP A 200 19.57 -12.24 -4.75
C ASP A 200 19.14 -10.77 -4.58
N GLN A 201 18.64 -10.13 -5.65
CA GLN A 201 18.10 -8.77 -5.58
C GLN A 201 16.77 -8.73 -4.81
N ALA A 202 15.93 -9.75 -4.98
CA ALA A 202 14.71 -9.87 -4.18
C ALA A 202 15.01 -10.15 -2.70
N LEU A 203 16.02 -10.95 -2.41
CA LEU A 203 16.53 -11.18 -1.05
C LEU A 203 17.05 -9.87 -0.43
N THR A 204 17.81 -9.07 -1.19
CA THR A 204 18.28 -7.74 -0.73
C THR A 204 17.10 -6.85 -0.30
N LEU A 205 16.02 -6.83 -1.06
CA LEU A 205 14.80 -6.08 -0.70
C LEU A 205 14.12 -6.65 0.54
N ALA A 206 13.97 -7.98 0.60
CA ALA A 206 13.27 -8.65 1.70
C ALA A 206 14.04 -8.53 3.03
N ASP A 207 15.35 -8.63 2.99
CA ASP A 207 16.21 -8.51 4.18
C ASP A 207 16.38 -7.05 4.62
N GLY A 208 16.39 -6.11 3.66
CA GLY A 208 16.58 -4.69 3.93
C GLY A 208 15.32 -3.96 4.44
N ILE A 209 14.13 -4.42 4.05
CA ILE A 209 12.86 -3.79 4.44
C ILE A 209 12.31 -4.47 5.70
N PRO A 210 12.10 -3.73 6.82
CA PRO A 210 11.61 -4.30 8.06
C PRO A 210 10.29 -5.07 7.89
N GLY A 211 10.28 -6.34 8.26
CA GLY A 211 9.07 -7.18 8.22
C GLY A 211 8.57 -7.52 6.82
N ALA A 212 9.37 -7.32 5.78
CA ALA A 212 8.98 -7.71 4.43
C ALA A 212 8.82 -9.23 4.30
N SER A 213 7.85 -9.65 3.51
CA SER A 213 7.65 -11.04 3.12
C SER A 213 8.16 -11.27 1.69
N LEU A 214 8.70 -12.48 1.43
CA LEU A 214 9.16 -12.88 0.09
C LEU A 214 8.31 -14.03 -0.44
N THR A 215 7.87 -13.89 -1.69
CA THR A 215 7.23 -14.97 -2.46
C THR A 215 8.03 -15.22 -3.72
N VAL A 216 8.56 -16.45 -3.86
CA VAL A 216 9.24 -16.89 -5.08
C VAL A 216 8.25 -17.69 -5.92
N VAL A 217 8.01 -17.23 -7.14
CA VAL A 217 7.05 -17.84 -8.08
C VAL A 217 7.78 -18.83 -8.98
N PRO A 218 7.55 -20.15 -8.86
CA PRO A 218 8.24 -21.15 -9.68
C PRO A 218 7.78 -21.07 -11.15
N ARG A 219 8.70 -21.39 -12.07
CA ARG A 219 8.45 -21.38 -13.51
C ARG A 219 7.94 -20.03 -14.00
N ALA A 220 8.54 -18.95 -13.52
CA ALA A 220 8.27 -17.59 -13.94
C ALA A 220 9.58 -16.81 -14.03
N ALA A 221 9.69 -15.98 -15.06
CA ALA A 221 10.77 -15.04 -15.27
C ALA A 221 10.35 -13.61 -14.83
N HIS A 222 10.82 -12.58 -15.52
CA HIS A 222 10.67 -11.18 -15.10
C HIS A 222 9.22 -10.68 -15.08
N LEU A 223 8.38 -11.11 -16.00
CA LEU A 223 6.96 -10.75 -16.00
C LEU A 223 6.12 -11.84 -15.32
N ALA A 224 6.50 -12.21 -14.10
CA ALA A 224 5.86 -13.28 -13.32
C ALA A 224 4.34 -13.14 -13.19
N GLY A 225 3.82 -11.90 -13.12
CA GLY A 225 2.38 -11.61 -13.10
C GLY A 225 1.65 -11.97 -14.40
N VAL A 226 2.37 -11.98 -15.51
CA VAL A 226 1.84 -12.40 -16.83
C VAL A 226 1.91 -13.92 -16.96
N GLU A 227 3.03 -14.53 -16.58
CA GLU A 227 3.25 -15.97 -16.71
C GLU A 227 2.47 -16.82 -15.72
N ARG A 228 2.33 -16.33 -14.49
CA ARG A 228 1.68 -17.03 -13.36
C ARG A 228 0.67 -16.11 -12.65
N PRO A 229 -0.35 -15.63 -13.37
CA PRO A 229 -1.25 -14.61 -12.86
C PRO A 229 -1.92 -15.01 -11.55
N GLY A 230 -2.40 -16.24 -11.41
CA GLY A 230 -3.06 -16.71 -10.20
C GLY A 230 -2.16 -16.68 -8.97
N ALA A 231 -0.88 -17.12 -9.10
CA ALA A 231 0.06 -17.11 -7.99
C ALA A 231 0.39 -15.70 -7.53
N VAL A 232 0.67 -14.79 -8.47
CA VAL A 232 1.01 -13.39 -8.19
C VAL A 232 -0.20 -12.65 -7.62
N THR A 233 -1.39 -12.82 -8.21
CA THR A 233 -2.61 -12.16 -7.73
C THR A 233 -2.97 -12.60 -6.31
N THR A 234 -2.91 -13.91 -6.03
CA THR A 234 -3.18 -14.45 -4.69
C THR A 234 -2.19 -13.91 -3.65
N ALA A 235 -0.89 -13.81 -3.99
CA ALA A 235 0.12 -13.25 -3.10
C ALA A 235 -0.17 -11.76 -2.79
N ILE A 236 -0.49 -10.96 -3.81
CA ILE A 236 -0.85 -9.54 -3.67
C ILE A 236 -2.12 -9.39 -2.82
N ALA A 237 -3.20 -10.09 -3.17
CA ALA A 237 -4.48 -9.98 -2.48
C ALA A 237 -4.38 -10.38 -0.99
N ARG A 238 -3.63 -11.44 -0.70
CA ARG A 238 -3.35 -11.87 0.67
C ARG A 238 -2.56 -10.82 1.44
N HIS A 239 -1.46 -10.34 0.88
CA HIS A 239 -0.60 -9.35 1.53
C HIS A 239 -1.36 -8.06 1.85
N LEU A 240 -2.12 -7.52 0.89
CA LEU A 240 -2.85 -6.27 1.07
C LEU A 240 -3.99 -6.41 2.10
N ARG A 241 -4.59 -7.59 2.21
CA ARG A 241 -5.57 -7.90 3.26
C ARG A 241 -4.92 -8.01 4.63
N ASP A 242 -3.82 -8.75 4.73
CA ASP A 242 -3.12 -9.01 5.99
C ASP A 242 -2.41 -7.75 6.50
N GLY A 243 -1.81 -6.96 5.60
CA GLY A 243 -1.19 -5.67 5.95
C GLY A 243 -2.17 -4.67 6.57
N GLY A 244 -3.39 -4.59 6.05
CA GLY A 244 -4.46 -3.78 6.67
C GLY A 244 -4.87 -4.31 8.05
N ARG A 245 -4.86 -5.63 8.24
CA ARG A 245 -5.13 -6.26 9.54
C ARG A 245 -4.04 -5.95 10.57
N GLU A 246 -2.77 -6.01 10.20
CA GLU A 246 -1.65 -5.68 11.09
C GLU A 246 -1.65 -4.21 11.50
N ALA A 247 -1.85 -3.29 10.54
CA ALA A 247 -1.96 -1.86 10.79
C ALA A 247 -3.15 -1.56 11.72
N GLY A 248 -4.31 -2.15 11.44
CA GLY A 248 -5.50 -2.01 12.28
C GLY A 248 -5.32 -2.58 13.68
N THR A 249 -4.65 -3.74 13.82
CA THR A 249 -4.35 -4.32 15.13
C THR A 249 -3.44 -3.41 15.95
N ARG A 250 -2.41 -2.84 15.34
CA ARG A 250 -1.52 -1.88 16.00
C ARG A 250 -2.29 -0.66 16.50
N THR A 251 -3.08 -0.03 15.63
CA THR A 251 -3.92 1.12 15.99
C THR A 251 -4.93 0.78 17.09
N ARG A 252 -5.56 -0.39 17.02
CA ARG A 252 -6.48 -0.87 18.03
C ARG A 252 -5.80 -1.00 19.40
N ARG A 253 -4.55 -1.49 19.44
CA ARG A 253 -3.73 -1.59 20.65
C ARG A 253 -3.38 -0.20 21.21
N GLU A 254 -2.96 0.71 20.37
CA GLU A 254 -2.63 2.09 20.76
C GLU A 254 -3.85 2.82 21.34
N VAL A 255 -5.04 2.59 20.82
CA VAL A 255 -6.28 3.26 21.26
C VAL A 255 -6.91 2.55 22.46
N LEU A 256 -7.08 1.23 22.43
CA LEU A 256 -7.81 0.47 23.45
C LEU A 256 -6.91 -0.15 24.54
N GLY A 257 -5.59 -0.23 24.27
CA GLY A 257 -4.59 -0.88 25.12
C GLY A 257 -4.45 -2.37 24.83
N ASP A 258 -3.23 -2.89 25.07
CA ASP A 258 -2.84 -4.27 24.75
C ASP A 258 -3.72 -5.30 25.44
N ALA A 259 -3.97 -5.15 26.76
CA ALA A 259 -4.75 -6.10 27.52
C ALA A 259 -6.20 -6.28 27.00
N HIS A 260 -6.82 -5.22 26.48
CA HIS A 260 -8.15 -5.30 25.86
C HIS A 260 -8.09 -6.07 24.54
N VAL A 261 -7.12 -5.75 23.69
CA VAL A 261 -6.97 -6.36 22.37
C VAL A 261 -6.58 -7.84 22.50
N ASP A 262 -5.71 -8.20 23.44
CA ASP A 262 -5.32 -9.59 23.68
C ASP A 262 -6.51 -10.44 24.12
N ARG A 263 -7.37 -9.92 25.01
CA ARG A 263 -8.61 -10.61 25.40
C ARG A 263 -9.55 -10.80 24.20
N ALA A 264 -9.71 -9.76 23.37
CA ALA A 264 -10.57 -9.86 22.18
C ALA A 264 -10.03 -10.87 21.17
N ILE A 265 -8.70 -10.93 20.96
CA ILE A 265 -8.06 -11.93 20.10
C ILE A 265 -8.24 -13.33 20.67
N ALA A 266 -8.02 -13.54 21.96
CA ALA A 266 -8.17 -14.82 22.61
C ALA A 266 -9.63 -15.33 22.61
N ALA A 267 -10.61 -14.42 22.65
CA ALA A 267 -12.04 -14.73 22.57
C ALA A 267 -12.54 -14.97 21.15
N THR A 268 -11.68 -14.78 20.12
CA THR A 268 -12.08 -14.96 18.71
C THR A 268 -12.29 -16.44 18.40
N THR A 269 -13.49 -16.78 17.93
CA THR A 269 -13.88 -18.12 17.49
C THR A 269 -14.00 -18.19 15.97
N GLY A 270 -14.22 -19.39 15.40
CA GLY A 270 -14.50 -19.53 13.97
C GLY A 270 -15.74 -18.70 13.54
N PHE A 271 -16.73 -18.56 14.40
CA PHE A 271 -17.93 -17.76 14.12
C PHE A 271 -17.67 -16.25 14.11
N THR A 272 -16.81 -15.75 14.99
CA THR A 272 -16.56 -14.30 15.13
C THR A 272 -15.38 -13.78 14.33
N ARG A 273 -14.58 -14.68 13.75
CA ARG A 273 -13.31 -14.33 13.06
C ARG A 273 -13.49 -13.30 11.96
N ASP A 274 -14.42 -13.55 11.04
CA ASP A 274 -14.62 -12.67 9.89
C ASP A 274 -15.07 -11.28 10.31
N PHE A 275 -15.89 -11.18 11.35
CA PHE A 275 -16.29 -9.91 11.94
C PHE A 275 -15.11 -9.20 12.62
N GLN A 276 -14.28 -9.91 13.39
CA GLN A 276 -13.08 -9.33 14.01
C GLN A 276 -12.08 -8.85 12.96
N ASP A 277 -11.88 -9.60 11.88
CA ASP A 277 -11.03 -9.19 10.77
C ASP A 277 -11.62 -7.98 10.03
N PHE A 278 -12.93 -7.94 9.82
CA PHE A 278 -13.62 -6.79 9.22
C PHE A 278 -13.43 -5.52 10.05
N ILE A 279 -13.77 -5.54 11.33
CA ILE A 279 -13.66 -4.33 12.18
C ILE A 279 -12.21 -3.89 12.34
N THR A 280 -11.26 -4.83 12.39
CA THR A 280 -9.83 -4.50 12.54
C THR A 280 -9.32 -3.77 11.30
N ARG A 281 -9.66 -4.22 10.10
CA ARG A 281 -9.28 -3.55 8.85
C ARG A 281 -10.06 -2.24 8.64
N TYR A 282 -11.38 -2.31 8.70
CA TYR A 282 -12.23 -1.17 8.36
C TYR A 282 -12.20 -0.08 9.44
N ALA A 283 -12.56 -0.40 10.68
CA ALA A 283 -12.62 0.62 11.72
C ALA A 283 -11.21 1.09 12.14
N TRP A 284 -10.33 0.15 12.49
CA TRP A 284 -9.05 0.48 13.11
C TRP A 284 -7.96 0.89 12.11
N ASP A 285 -7.88 0.28 10.91
CA ASP A 285 -6.94 0.75 9.89
C ASP A 285 -7.53 1.88 9.04
N GLU A 286 -8.67 1.68 8.37
CA GLU A 286 -9.14 2.66 7.40
C GLU A 286 -9.70 3.93 8.02
N ILE A 287 -10.45 3.85 9.12
CA ILE A 287 -11.09 5.01 9.73
C ILE A 287 -10.20 5.68 10.77
N TRP A 288 -9.69 4.94 11.76
CA TRP A 288 -8.89 5.52 12.84
C TRP A 288 -7.51 6.02 12.39
N ASN A 289 -6.97 5.54 11.27
CA ASN A 289 -5.73 5.99 10.66
C ASN A 289 -5.92 7.02 9.52
N ARG A 290 -7.15 7.42 9.20
CA ARG A 290 -7.36 8.44 8.17
C ARG A 290 -6.78 9.79 8.60
N PRO A 291 -6.13 10.53 7.68
CA PRO A 291 -5.82 11.95 7.91
C PRO A 291 -7.10 12.77 8.05
N GLY A 292 -7.01 13.95 8.62
CA GLY A 292 -8.13 14.91 8.72
C GLY A 292 -8.72 15.08 10.10
N LEU A 293 -8.80 14.02 10.93
CA LEU A 293 -9.12 14.13 12.35
C LEU A 293 -8.05 13.45 13.19
N ASP A 294 -7.58 14.12 14.22
CA ASP A 294 -6.69 13.53 15.22
C ASP A 294 -7.41 12.52 16.13
N ARG A 295 -6.67 11.78 16.92
CA ARG A 295 -7.21 10.75 17.82
C ARG A 295 -8.06 11.31 18.96
N ARG A 296 -7.76 12.51 19.43
CA ARG A 296 -8.55 13.20 20.47
C ARG A 296 -9.94 13.51 19.93
N THR A 297 -10.01 14.15 18.77
CA THR A 297 -11.26 14.46 18.08
C THR A 297 -12.08 13.21 17.78
N ARG A 298 -11.43 12.12 17.29
CA ARG A 298 -12.12 10.84 17.06
C ARG A 298 -12.70 10.25 18.35
N SER A 299 -12.00 10.40 19.47
CA SER A 299 -12.51 9.97 20.79
C SER A 299 -13.74 10.77 21.21
N CYS A 300 -13.76 12.09 21.00
CA CYS A 300 -14.94 12.92 21.28
C CYS A 300 -16.16 12.46 20.44
N VAL A 301 -15.94 12.21 19.15
CA VAL A 301 -17.00 11.72 18.25
C VAL A 301 -17.50 10.34 18.66
N ALA A 302 -16.59 9.42 19.05
CA ALA A 302 -16.95 8.08 19.52
C ALA A 302 -17.77 8.15 20.82
N LEU A 303 -17.33 8.91 21.80
CA LEU A 303 -18.08 9.10 23.07
C LEU A 303 -19.48 9.63 22.80
N THR A 304 -19.60 10.67 21.97
CA THR A 304 -20.90 11.26 21.61
C THR A 304 -21.82 10.24 20.93
N ALA A 305 -21.31 9.48 19.97
CA ALA A 305 -22.07 8.46 19.24
C ALA A 305 -22.56 7.33 20.17
N LEU A 306 -21.71 6.87 21.09
CA LEU A 306 -22.04 5.82 22.05
C LEU A 306 -23.12 6.27 23.03
N VAL A 307 -23.06 7.52 23.53
CA VAL A 307 -24.11 8.09 24.38
C VAL A 307 -25.42 8.19 23.60
N ALA A 308 -25.38 8.72 22.38
CA ALA A 308 -26.58 8.88 21.55
C ALA A 308 -27.26 7.53 21.21
N ARG A 309 -26.49 6.45 21.13
CA ARG A 309 -26.98 5.11 20.85
C ARG A 309 -27.27 4.27 22.11
N GLY A 310 -26.93 4.77 23.30
CA GLY A 310 -27.11 4.05 24.55
C GLY A 310 -26.18 2.86 24.78
N HIS A 311 -25.03 2.81 24.07
CA HIS A 311 -24.03 1.74 24.19
C HIS A 311 -23.10 1.99 25.39
N LEU A 312 -23.61 1.76 26.59
CA LEU A 312 -22.96 2.12 27.84
C LEU A 312 -21.78 1.22 28.23
N GLU A 313 -21.77 -0.03 27.79
CA GLU A 313 -20.63 -0.94 28.02
C GLU A 313 -19.43 -0.51 27.18
N GLU A 314 -19.65 -0.21 25.90
CA GLU A 314 -18.63 0.32 25.00
C GLU A 314 -18.17 1.72 25.44
N LEU A 315 -19.08 2.52 26.03
CA LEU A 315 -18.74 3.84 26.55
C LEU A 315 -17.65 3.77 27.62
N ALA A 316 -17.71 2.81 28.56
CA ALA A 316 -16.69 2.63 29.59
C ALA A 316 -15.31 2.35 28.97
N MET A 317 -15.25 1.51 27.95
CA MET A 317 -14.02 1.23 27.19
C MET A 317 -13.49 2.48 26.49
N HIS A 318 -14.37 3.25 25.84
CA HIS A 318 -13.99 4.45 25.11
C HIS A 318 -13.64 5.65 26.01
N VAL A 319 -14.10 5.70 27.26
CA VAL A 319 -13.60 6.66 28.27
C VAL A 319 -12.11 6.38 28.55
N ARG A 320 -11.73 5.11 28.77
CA ARG A 320 -10.31 4.74 28.95
C ARG A 320 -9.49 5.06 27.69
N ALA A 321 -10.03 4.77 26.52
CA ALA A 321 -9.39 5.08 25.25
C ALA A 321 -9.21 6.59 25.03
N ALA A 322 -10.18 7.40 25.42
CA ALA A 322 -10.11 8.86 25.33
C ALA A 322 -8.94 9.43 26.15
N LEU A 323 -8.75 8.92 27.38
CA LEU A 323 -7.60 9.30 28.21
C LEU A 323 -6.26 8.92 27.53
N ARG A 324 -6.13 7.70 27.01
CA ARG A 324 -4.92 7.28 26.26
C ARG A 324 -4.68 8.13 25.00
N ASN A 325 -5.73 8.59 24.36
CA ASN A 325 -5.66 9.49 23.21
C ASN A 325 -5.43 10.96 23.60
N GLY A 326 -5.20 11.24 24.88
CA GLY A 326 -4.78 12.53 25.40
C GLY A 326 -5.92 13.47 25.81
N LEU A 327 -7.18 13.01 25.96
CA LEU A 327 -8.22 13.80 26.62
C LEU A 327 -8.01 13.76 28.13
N THR A 328 -8.30 14.89 28.79
CA THR A 328 -8.37 14.96 30.23
C THR A 328 -9.76 14.55 30.75
N PRO A 329 -9.91 14.18 32.05
CA PRO A 329 -11.22 13.96 32.65
C PRO A 329 -12.18 15.15 32.49
N ASP A 330 -11.66 16.38 32.58
CA ASP A 330 -12.46 17.58 32.36
C ASP A 330 -12.95 17.73 30.90
N GLU A 331 -12.12 17.44 29.94
CA GLU A 331 -12.54 17.44 28.52
C GLU A 331 -13.58 16.35 28.24
N ILE A 332 -13.44 15.16 28.81
CA ILE A 332 -14.46 14.10 28.73
C ILE A 332 -15.79 14.59 29.35
N LYS A 333 -15.74 15.25 30.48
CA LYS A 333 -16.91 15.88 31.12
C LYS A 333 -17.60 16.87 30.17
N GLU A 334 -16.84 17.75 29.50
CA GLU A 334 -17.40 18.72 28.57
C GLU A 334 -18.06 18.03 27.35
N VAL A 335 -17.46 16.95 26.82
CA VAL A 335 -18.09 16.14 25.75
C VAL A 335 -19.43 15.58 26.23
N LEU A 336 -19.49 15.02 27.44
CA LEU A 336 -20.72 14.45 27.99
C LEU A 336 -21.78 15.51 28.31
N LEU A 337 -21.38 16.72 28.77
CA LEU A 337 -22.27 17.85 28.95
C LEU A 337 -22.87 18.29 27.60
N GLN A 338 -22.04 18.38 26.56
CA GLN A 338 -22.51 18.71 25.22
C GLN A 338 -23.55 17.69 24.71
N THR A 339 -23.36 16.40 24.99
CA THR A 339 -24.32 15.34 24.59
C THR A 339 -25.69 15.50 25.28
N ALA A 340 -25.76 16.09 26.49
CA ALA A 340 -27.04 16.33 27.17
C ALA A 340 -28.00 17.21 26.38
N VAL A 341 -27.47 18.16 25.59
CA VAL A 341 -28.25 19.07 24.75
C VAL A 341 -28.92 18.33 23.59
N TYR A 342 -28.21 17.37 22.99
CA TYR A 342 -28.66 16.68 21.77
C TYR A 342 -29.31 15.31 22.04
N CYS A 343 -28.89 14.64 23.12
CA CYS A 343 -29.36 13.28 23.47
C CYS A 343 -30.33 13.25 24.65
N GLY A 344 -30.51 14.39 25.32
CA GLY A 344 -31.35 14.54 26.51
C GLY A 344 -30.64 14.19 27.83
N VAL A 345 -31.12 14.81 28.88
CA VAL A 345 -30.55 14.68 30.24
C VAL A 345 -30.50 13.23 30.76
N PRO A 346 -31.48 12.35 30.51
CA PRO A 346 -31.40 10.97 30.99
C PRO A 346 -30.25 10.19 30.39
N ALA A 347 -29.96 10.35 29.08
CA ALA A 347 -28.84 9.71 28.39
C ALA A 347 -27.50 10.19 28.95
N ALA A 348 -27.36 11.52 29.09
CA ALA A 348 -26.14 12.10 29.68
C ALA A 348 -25.93 11.67 31.14
N ASN A 349 -26.99 11.61 31.96
CA ASN A 349 -26.90 11.15 33.34
C ASN A 349 -26.37 9.71 33.47
N ALA A 350 -26.85 8.80 32.60
CA ALA A 350 -26.34 7.44 32.51
C ALA A 350 -24.85 7.42 32.07
N ALA A 351 -24.48 8.25 31.10
CA ALA A 351 -23.12 8.38 30.62
C ALA A 351 -22.16 8.91 31.67
N PHE A 352 -22.57 9.93 32.43
CA PHE A 352 -21.79 10.46 33.58
C PHE A 352 -21.58 9.39 34.66
N ALA A 353 -22.59 8.58 34.96
CA ALA A 353 -22.46 7.48 35.92
C ALA A 353 -21.44 6.43 35.50
N VAL A 354 -21.41 6.10 34.21
CA VAL A 354 -20.41 5.20 33.60
C VAL A 354 -19.02 5.82 33.63
N ALA A 355 -18.87 7.06 33.15
CA ALA A 355 -17.59 7.75 33.10
C ALA A 355 -16.97 7.89 34.50
N ARG A 356 -17.74 8.31 35.49
CA ARG A 356 -17.27 8.42 36.87
C ARG A 356 -16.73 7.10 37.39
N ARG A 357 -17.50 6.01 37.33
CA ARG A 357 -17.03 4.68 37.74
C ARG A 357 -15.74 4.28 37.06
N THR A 358 -15.65 4.52 35.73
CA THR A 358 -14.48 4.19 34.95
C THR A 358 -13.25 5.00 35.39
N LEU A 359 -13.41 6.27 35.71
CA LEU A 359 -12.32 7.12 36.20
C LEU A 359 -11.91 6.71 37.63
N ASP A 360 -12.89 6.40 38.53
CA ASP A 360 -12.61 5.92 39.88
C ASP A 360 -11.82 4.60 39.87
N ASP A 361 -12.13 3.68 38.94
CA ASP A 361 -11.44 2.40 38.75
C ASP A 361 -9.98 2.55 38.32
N LEU A 362 -9.62 3.66 37.66
CA LEU A 362 -8.26 3.91 37.13
C LEU A 362 -7.33 4.51 38.20
N GLY A 363 -7.87 5.08 39.25
CA GLY A 363 -7.08 5.74 40.30
C GLY A 363 -6.42 7.06 39.86
N PRO A 364 -5.65 7.70 40.71
CA PRO A 364 -5.08 9.03 40.45
C PRO A 364 -3.95 9.05 39.43
N GLU A 365 -3.38 7.91 39.07
CA GLU A 365 -2.25 7.83 38.09
C GLU A 365 -2.73 7.63 36.63
N GLY A 366 -4.02 7.36 36.41
CA GLY A 366 -4.58 7.20 35.05
C GLY A 366 -4.10 5.93 34.31
N PRO A 367 -4.48 5.74 33.02
CA PRO A 367 -4.08 4.58 32.24
C PRO A 367 -2.64 4.68 31.74
#